data_db6f9d3728b558e29ce71239316334fa
#
_entry.id   db6f9d3728b558e29ce71239316334fa
#
_cell.length_a   1.000
_cell.length_b   1.000
_cell.length_c   1.000
_cell.angle_alpha   90.00
_cell.angle_beta   90.00
_cell.angle_gamma   90.00
#
_symmetry.space_group_name_H-M   'P 1'
#
loop_
_entity.id
_entity.type
_entity.pdbx_description
1 polymer ?
#
loop_
_entity_poly.entity_id
_entity_poly.type
_entity_poly.pdbx_seq_one_letter_code
_entity_poly.pdbx_strand_id
1 'polypeptide(L)'
;MLKSILTLLIFVLINNAVTFTQPKGSKNAGILWMSFEDAVSQIQQQRKKVFIDFYTDWCGWCKRMDATTFKDPSIVAYMNANFFAVKFNAETHETITYKGKDFAFRKENKANGLAVQMLKGSMSYPTSVYLDEELNEIGPVPGYLTAKQLLPVLKYFSEDIYKTKKWEDYLKENLSR
;
A
#
# COMPACT_ATOMS: atom_id res chain seq x y z
N MET A 1 14.91 74.73 -15.37
CA MET A 1 13.69 74.00 -15.75
C MET A 1 14.05 72.58 -16.01
N LEU A 2 13.96 71.68 -15.04
CA LEU A 2 14.35 70.31 -15.13
C LEU A 2 13.10 69.45 -15.14
N LYS A 3 12.76 68.85 -16.27
CA LYS A 3 11.61 67.95 -16.39
C LYS A 3 11.96 66.57 -15.89
N SER A 4 11.39 66.19 -14.78
CA SER A 4 11.48 64.86 -14.19
C SER A 4 10.61 63.89 -14.98
N ILE A 5 11.21 62.89 -15.62
CA ILE A 5 10.53 61.79 -16.29
C ILE A 5 10.42 60.65 -15.28
N LEU A 6 9.22 60.44 -14.72
CA LEU A 6 8.89 59.33 -13.84
C LEU A 6 8.55 58.11 -14.69
N THR A 7 9.50 57.20 -14.83
CA THR A 7 9.30 55.91 -15.54
C THR A 7 8.61 54.93 -14.63
N LEU A 8 7.34 54.66 -14.90
CA LEU A 8 6.53 53.69 -14.18
C LEU A 8 6.86 52.28 -14.68
N LEU A 9 7.64 51.55 -13.91
CA LEU A 9 7.91 50.12 -14.16
C LEU A 9 6.70 49.28 -13.69
N ILE A 10 5.87 48.85 -14.63
CA ILE A 10 4.79 47.90 -14.38
C ILE A 10 5.40 46.49 -14.29
N PHE A 11 5.50 45.98 -13.06
CA PHE A 11 5.87 44.59 -12.82
C PHE A 11 4.64 43.70 -13.10
N VAL A 12 4.58 43.08 -14.26
CA VAL A 12 3.56 42.08 -14.58
C VAL A 12 3.97 40.77 -13.90
N LEU A 13 3.37 40.47 -12.74
CA LEU A 13 3.46 39.17 -12.08
C LEU A 13 2.66 38.16 -12.89
N ILE A 14 3.36 37.39 -13.72
CA ILE A 14 2.79 36.22 -14.40
C ILE A 14 2.63 35.13 -13.34
N ASN A 15 1.42 35.02 -12.77
CA ASN A 15 1.02 33.88 -11.96
C ASN A 15 0.87 32.66 -12.87
N ASN A 16 1.96 31.87 -13.04
CA ASN A 16 1.86 30.54 -13.60
C ASN A 16 1.17 29.64 -12.59
N ALA A 17 -0.15 29.61 -12.59
CA ALA A 17 -0.91 28.58 -11.90
C ALA A 17 -0.64 27.23 -12.61
N VAL A 18 0.26 26.44 -12.05
CA VAL A 18 0.43 25.05 -12.44
C VAL A 18 -0.84 24.32 -12.02
N THR A 19 -1.77 24.19 -12.96
CA THR A 19 -2.96 23.34 -12.78
C THR A 19 -2.49 21.90 -12.72
N PHE A 20 -2.41 21.36 -11.51
CA PHE A 20 -2.19 19.95 -11.28
C PHE A 20 -3.46 19.21 -11.74
N THR A 21 -3.47 18.76 -12.98
CA THR A 21 -4.54 17.92 -13.50
C THR A 21 -4.39 16.55 -12.84
N GLN A 22 -5.21 16.27 -11.83
CA GLN A 22 -5.32 14.91 -11.29
C GLN A 22 -5.77 13.99 -12.44
N PRO A 23 -5.08 12.87 -12.69
CA PRO A 23 -5.54 11.91 -13.67
C PRO A 23 -6.93 11.43 -13.24
N LYS A 24 -7.94 11.66 -14.06
CA LYS A 24 -9.27 11.07 -13.92
C LYS A 24 -9.07 9.56 -13.88
N GLY A 25 -9.18 8.95 -12.69
CA GLY A 25 -9.08 7.52 -12.52
C GLY A 25 -10.02 6.82 -13.50
N SER A 26 -9.46 6.01 -14.36
CA SER A 26 -10.24 5.15 -15.25
C SER A 26 -11.17 4.30 -14.37
N LYS A 27 -12.48 4.37 -14.63
CA LYS A 27 -13.53 3.64 -13.88
C LYS A 27 -13.37 2.10 -13.92
N ASN A 28 -12.36 1.59 -14.61
CA ASN A 28 -12.04 0.16 -14.77
C ASN A 28 -10.60 -0.21 -14.40
N ALA A 29 -9.84 0.68 -13.79
CA ALA A 29 -8.49 0.33 -13.31
C ALA A 29 -8.62 -0.48 -12.02
N GLY A 30 -8.02 -1.69 -11.99
CA GLY A 30 -7.90 -2.50 -10.78
C GLY A 30 -6.96 -1.86 -9.75
N ILE A 31 -6.57 -2.64 -8.73
CA ILE A 31 -5.55 -2.23 -7.78
C ILE A 31 -4.22 -2.01 -8.54
N LEU A 32 -3.54 -0.93 -8.24
CA LEU A 32 -2.24 -0.58 -8.82
C LEU A 32 -1.14 -1.38 -8.10
N TRP A 33 -1.04 -2.65 -8.46
CA TRP A 33 -0.02 -3.54 -7.92
C TRP A 33 1.37 -3.16 -8.42
N MET A 34 2.36 -3.24 -7.55
CA MET A 34 3.75 -2.96 -7.86
C MET A 34 4.69 -3.99 -7.23
N SER A 35 5.98 -3.96 -7.59
CA SER A 35 7.02 -4.72 -6.91
C SER A 35 7.27 -4.17 -5.49
N PHE A 36 7.94 -4.97 -4.66
CA PHE A 36 8.33 -4.50 -3.32
C PHE A 36 9.34 -3.35 -3.41
N GLU A 37 10.27 -3.43 -4.33
CA GLU A 37 11.30 -2.42 -4.59
C GLU A 37 10.70 -1.09 -5.05
N ASP A 38 9.70 -1.15 -5.94
CA ASP A 38 8.98 0.04 -6.39
C ASP A 38 8.25 0.72 -5.22
N ALA A 39 7.59 -0.06 -4.35
CA ALA A 39 6.93 0.49 -3.17
C ALA A 39 7.92 1.17 -2.21
N VAL A 40 9.09 0.55 -1.97
CA VAL A 40 10.17 1.13 -1.16
C VAL A 40 10.70 2.43 -1.77
N SER A 41 10.82 2.48 -3.09
CA SER A 41 11.26 3.70 -3.79
C SER A 41 10.21 4.82 -3.71
N GLN A 42 8.93 4.48 -3.90
CA GLN A 42 7.85 5.47 -3.90
C GLN A 42 7.57 6.06 -2.52
N ILE A 43 7.78 5.32 -1.45
CA ILE A 43 7.55 5.80 -0.07
C ILE A 43 8.47 6.99 0.28
N GLN A 44 9.63 7.10 -0.37
CA GLN A 44 10.55 8.24 -0.22
C GLN A 44 9.99 9.52 -0.84
N GLN A 45 9.12 9.41 -1.84
CA GLN A 45 8.53 10.54 -2.55
C GLN A 45 7.15 10.91 -1.99
N GLN A 46 6.39 9.90 -1.60
CA GLN A 46 5.05 10.06 -1.03
C GLN A 46 4.88 9.13 0.16
N ARG A 47 4.62 9.70 1.33
CA ARG A 47 4.38 8.92 2.57
C ARG A 47 3.02 8.24 2.50
N LYS A 48 3.04 6.94 2.26
CA LYS A 48 1.89 6.03 2.31
C LYS A 48 2.32 4.73 2.96
N LYS A 49 1.38 4.08 3.62
CA LYS A 49 1.60 2.71 4.11
C LYS A 49 1.71 1.72 2.96
N VAL A 50 2.38 0.61 3.20
CA VAL A 50 2.48 -0.49 2.25
C VAL A 50 1.54 -1.61 2.66
N PHE A 51 0.77 -2.10 1.69
CA PHE A 51 0.00 -3.33 1.78
C PHE A 51 0.71 -4.39 0.95
N ILE A 52 1.03 -5.53 1.54
CA ILE A 52 1.67 -6.65 0.84
C ILE A 52 0.74 -7.85 0.88
N ASP A 53 0.34 -8.35 -0.29
CA ASP A 53 -0.35 -9.63 -0.41
C ASP A 53 0.66 -10.74 -0.68
N PHE A 54 0.94 -11.55 0.33
CA PHE A 54 1.76 -12.75 0.18
C PHE A 54 0.94 -13.90 -0.37
N TYR A 55 1.35 -14.41 -1.53
CA TYR A 55 0.69 -15.50 -2.23
C TYR A 55 1.69 -16.56 -2.72
N THR A 56 1.18 -17.66 -3.26
CA THR A 56 1.93 -18.65 -4.04
C THR A 56 1.10 -19.04 -5.27
N ASP A 57 1.76 -19.53 -6.32
CA ASP A 57 1.10 -19.86 -7.58
C ASP A 57 0.09 -21.01 -7.47
N TRP A 58 0.28 -21.91 -6.52
CA TRP A 58 -0.63 -23.03 -6.23
C TRP A 58 -1.79 -22.68 -5.29
N CYS A 59 -1.77 -21.51 -4.66
CA CYS A 59 -2.74 -21.09 -3.64
C CYS A 59 -4.13 -20.80 -4.25
N GLY A 60 -5.06 -21.71 -4.08
CA GLY A 60 -6.45 -21.55 -4.58
C GLY A 60 -7.21 -20.40 -3.94
N TRP A 61 -7.03 -20.15 -2.64
CA TRP A 61 -7.66 -19.04 -1.93
C TRP A 61 -7.09 -17.68 -2.35
N CYS A 62 -5.80 -17.62 -2.71
CA CYS A 62 -5.21 -16.40 -3.27
C CYS A 62 -5.85 -16.06 -4.62
N LYS A 63 -5.98 -17.04 -5.52
CA LYS A 63 -6.66 -16.88 -6.81
C LYS A 63 -8.12 -16.44 -6.63
N ARG A 64 -8.81 -16.97 -5.62
CA ARG A 64 -10.16 -16.53 -5.28
C ARG A 64 -10.19 -15.08 -4.81
N MET A 65 -9.25 -14.67 -3.95
CA MET A 65 -9.16 -13.29 -3.46
C MET A 65 -8.88 -12.31 -4.60
N ASP A 66 -8.00 -12.70 -5.54
CA ASP A 66 -7.72 -11.93 -6.77
C ASP A 66 -8.95 -11.77 -7.67
N ALA A 67 -9.76 -12.82 -7.78
CA ALA A 67 -10.94 -12.82 -8.65
C ALA A 67 -12.15 -12.10 -8.02
N THR A 68 -12.19 -11.93 -6.71
CA THR A 68 -13.34 -11.38 -5.98
C THR A 68 -12.98 -10.12 -5.20
N THR A 69 -12.32 -10.26 -4.08
CA THR A 69 -12.04 -9.17 -3.12
C THR A 69 -11.26 -8.03 -3.75
N PHE A 70 -10.19 -8.35 -4.48
CA PHE A 70 -9.36 -7.35 -5.16
C PHE A 70 -9.96 -6.80 -6.47
N LYS A 71 -11.17 -7.26 -6.83
CA LYS A 71 -11.97 -6.67 -7.93
C LYS A 71 -13.12 -5.81 -7.42
N ASP A 72 -13.40 -5.84 -6.12
CA ASP A 72 -14.45 -5.01 -5.53
C ASP A 72 -14.10 -3.52 -5.67
N PRO A 73 -15.00 -2.69 -6.24
CA PRO A 73 -14.72 -1.28 -6.51
C PRO A 73 -14.35 -0.48 -5.26
N SER A 74 -14.92 -0.83 -4.10
CA SER A 74 -14.63 -0.14 -2.82
C SER A 74 -13.22 -0.47 -2.34
N ILE A 75 -12.78 -1.72 -2.49
CA ILE A 75 -11.42 -2.15 -2.15
C ILE A 75 -10.41 -1.50 -3.10
N VAL A 76 -10.68 -1.55 -4.41
CA VAL A 76 -9.80 -0.93 -5.43
C VAL A 76 -9.61 0.56 -5.15
N ALA A 77 -10.70 1.28 -4.93
CA ALA A 77 -10.65 2.72 -4.68
C ALA A 77 -9.88 3.03 -3.37
N TYR A 78 -10.18 2.27 -2.30
CA TYR A 78 -9.57 2.50 -1.00
C TYR A 78 -8.07 2.17 -0.99
N MET A 79 -7.68 1.04 -1.57
CA MET A 79 -6.27 0.64 -1.65
C MET A 79 -5.44 1.61 -2.47
N ASN A 80 -5.90 1.98 -3.67
CA ASN A 80 -5.17 2.91 -4.53
C ASN A 80 -4.99 4.30 -3.89
N ALA A 81 -5.96 4.74 -3.08
CA ALA A 81 -5.88 6.01 -2.38
C ALA A 81 -4.89 5.98 -1.20
N ASN A 82 -4.86 4.88 -0.43
CA ASN A 82 -4.25 4.87 0.90
C ASN A 82 -2.99 4.01 1.02
N PHE A 83 -2.70 3.12 0.05
CA PHE A 83 -1.57 2.20 0.12
C PHE A 83 -0.73 2.19 -1.15
N PHE A 84 0.54 1.85 -1.00
CA PHE A 84 1.31 1.21 -2.06
C PHE A 84 1.03 -0.30 -1.97
N ALA A 85 0.40 -0.85 -3.01
CA ALA A 85 -0.05 -2.24 -3.01
C ALA A 85 0.99 -3.14 -3.69
N VAL A 86 1.52 -4.11 -2.95
CA VAL A 86 2.53 -5.05 -3.41
C VAL A 86 1.93 -6.44 -3.54
N LYS A 87 2.15 -7.08 -4.70
CA LYS A 87 1.93 -8.53 -4.91
C LYS A 87 3.26 -9.25 -4.72
N PHE A 88 3.35 -10.13 -3.72
CA PHE A 88 4.60 -10.80 -3.38
C PHE A 88 4.43 -12.32 -3.45
N ASN A 89 5.06 -12.95 -4.46
CA ASN A 89 5.13 -14.41 -4.46
C ASN A 89 6.10 -14.87 -3.37
N ALA A 90 5.57 -15.53 -2.35
CA ALA A 90 6.36 -15.98 -1.21
C ALA A 90 7.46 -16.99 -1.59
N GLU A 91 7.31 -17.66 -2.75
CA GLU A 91 8.27 -18.63 -3.27
C GLU A 91 9.24 -18.04 -4.30
N THR A 92 9.30 -16.69 -4.43
CA THR A 92 10.25 -16.07 -5.36
C THR A 92 11.70 -16.41 -5.01
N HIS A 93 12.50 -16.67 -6.05
CA HIS A 93 13.94 -16.88 -5.95
C HIS A 93 14.75 -15.59 -6.10
N GLU A 94 14.08 -14.48 -6.36
CA GLU A 94 14.73 -13.16 -6.42
C GLU A 94 15.25 -12.78 -5.03
N THR A 95 16.41 -12.12 -5.00
CA THR A 95 16.92 -11.53 -3.76
C THR A 95 16.25 -10.18 -3.55
N ILE A 96 15.56 -10.03 -2.44
CA ILE A 96 14.82 -8.82 -2.09
C ILE A 96 15.58 -8.05 -1.00
N THR A 97 15.88 -6.79 -1.24
CA THR A 97 16.53 -5.94 -0.25
C THR A 97 15.49 -5.18 0.58
N TYR A 98 15.53 -5.36 1.90
CA TYR A 98 14.67 -4.66 2.85
C TYR A 98 15.47 -4.12 4.02
N LYS A 99 15.42 -2.81 4.26
CA LYS A 99 16.16 -2.11 5.32
C LYS A 99 17.68 -2.45 5.31
N GLY A 100 18.26 -2.46 4.10
CA GLY A 100 19.69 -2.71 3.90
C GLY A 100 20.13 -4.17 4.10
N LYS A 101 19.17 -5.10 4.22
CA LYS A 101 19.44 -6.53 4.33
C LYS A 101 18.82 -7.28 3.15
N ASP A 102 19.59 -8.24 2.60
CA ASP A 102 19.17 -9.08 1.49
C ASP A 102 18.49 -10.36 1.98
N PHE A 103 17.37 -10.68 1.33
CA PHE A 103 16.54 -11.85 1.62
C PHE A 103 16.45 -12.73 0.38
N ALA A 104 17.22 -13.81 0.36
CA ALA A 104 17.18 -14.83 -0.68
C ALA A 104 16.17 -15.94 -0.36
N PHE A 105 15.91 -16.79 -1.34
CA PHE A 105 15.11 -18.01 -1.16
C PHE A 105 15.75 -18.96 -0.13
N ARG A 106 14.94 -19.49 0.77
CA ARG A 106 15.34 -20.45 1.82
C ARG A 106 14.76 -21.82 1.53
N LYS A 107 15.61 -22.79 1.25
CA LYS A 107 15.21 -24.16 0.91
C LYS A 107 14.43 -24.84 2.03
N GLU A 108 14.82 -24.64 3.28
CA GLU A 108 14.18 -25.20 4.47
C GLU A 108 12.73 -24.73 4.67
N ASN A 109 12.43 -23.50 4.27
CA ASN A 109 11.09 -22.91 4.33
C ASN A 109 10.33 -23.04 3.01
N LYS A 110 11.02 -23.40 1.92
CA LYS A 110 10.52 -23.34 0.53
C LYS A 110 9.94 -21.95 0.19
N ALA A 111 10.56 -20.90 0.69
CA ALA A 111 10.09 -19.53 0.55
C ALA A 111 11.23 -18.51 0.60
N ASN A 112 10.98 -17.31 0.10
CA ASN A 112 11.88 -16.18 0.25
C ASN A 112 12.02 -15.80 1.73
N GLY A 113 13.23 -15.46 2.14
CA GLY A 113 13.54 -15.07 3.52
C GLY A 113 12.73 -13.88 4.02
N LEU A 114 12.32 -12.94 3.14
CA LEU A 114 11.46 -11.82 3.51
C LEU A 114 10.06 -12.30 3.86
N ALA A 115 9.50 -13.22 3.08
CA ALA A 115 8.21 -13.84 3.41
C ALA A 115 8.27 -14.57 4.76
N VAL A 116 9.33 -15.35 4.99
CA VAL A 116 9.52 -16.05 6.29
C VAL A 116 9.55 -15.08 7.45
N GLN A 117 10.27 -13.95 7.31
CA GLN A 117 10.33 -12.92 8.35
C GLN A 117 8.98 -12.26 8.60
N MET A 118 8.34 -11.72 7.55
CA MET A 118 7.10 -10.94 7.67
C MET A 118 5.89 -11.80 8.06
N LEU A 119 5.88 -13.07 7.68
CA LEU A 119 4.86 -14.04 8.10
C LEU A 119 5.17 -14.70 9.44
N LYS A 120 6.26 -14.28 10.12
CA LYS A 120 6.68 -14.81 11.43
C LYS A 120 6.82 -16.34 11.43
N GLY A 121 7.25 -16.90 10.31
CA GLY A 121 7.39 -18.34 10.12
C GLY A 121 6.07 -19.09 9.86
N SER A 122 4.92 -18.45 9.96
CA SER A 122 3.61 -19.06 9.65
C SER A 122 3.32 -18.94 8.16
N MET A 123 3.78 -19.92 7.38
CA MET A 123 3.68 -19.93 5.92
C MET A 123 2.27 -20.30 5.45
N SER A 124 1.27 -19.45 5.75
CA SER A 124 -0.12 -19.59 5.30
C SER A 124 -0.48 -18.53 4.25
N TYR A 125 -1.30 -18.92 3.27
CA TYR A 125 -1.64 -18.05 2.16
C TYR A 125 -3.15 -18.08 1.84
N PRO A 126 -3.74 -16.92 1.43
CA PRO A 126 -3.12 -15.61 1.40
C PRO A 126 -2.85 -15.06 2.80
N THR A 127 -1.85 -14.18 2.93
CA THR A 127 -1.65 -13.37 4.14
C THR A 127 -1.32 -11.95 3.72
N SER A 128 -2.07 -11.00 4.23
CA SER A 128 -1.81 -9.58 4.03
C SER A 128 -0.88 -9.07 5.13
N VAL A 129 0.17 -8.33 4.76
CA VAL A 129 1.09 -7.68 5.70
C VAL A 129 1.04 -6.18 5.49
N TYR A 130 1.13 -5.43 6.58
CA TYR A 130 1.06 -3.97 6.58
C TYR A 130 2.37 -3.40 7.10
N LEU A 131 2.92 -2.40 6.37
CA LEU A 131 4.06 -1.61 6.82
C LEU A 131 3.64 -0.15 6.97
N ASP A 132 4.25 0.54 7.93
CA ASP A 132 4.08 1.98 8.09
C ASP A 132 4.89 2.79 7.07
N GLU A 133 4.83 4.10 7.16
CA GLU A 133 5.48 5.04 6.25
C GLU A 133 7.02 5.06 6.38
N GLU A 134 7.56 4.44 7.42
CA GLU A 134 8.98 4.21 7.67
C GLU A 134 9.40 2.76 7.35
N LEU A 135 8.51 2.00 6.69
CA LEU A 135 8.69 0.57 6.39
C LEU A 135 8.81 -0.31 7.65
N ASN A 136 8.30 0.11 8.81
CA ASN A 136 8.23 -0.79 9.95
C ASN A 136 7.03 -1.73 9.80
N GLU A 137 7.24 -2.99 10.15
CA GLU A 137 6.17 -3.99 10.12
C GLU A 137 5.13 -3.69 11.20
N ILE A 138 3.86 -3.50 10.80
CA ILE A 138 2.74 -3.36 11.71
C ILE A 138 2.25 -4.76 12.10
N GLY A 139 2.04 -5.64 11.12
CA GLY A 139 1.76 -7.03 11.37
C GLY A 139 1.05 -7.76 10.23
N PRO A 140 1.03 -9.10 10.28
CA PRO A 140 0.32 -9.94 9.34
C PRO A 140 -1.15 -10.13 9.72
N VAL A 141 -1.99 -10.25 8.69
CA VAL A 141 -3.40 -10.66 8.78
C VAL A 141 -3.59 -11.86 7.87
N PRO A 142 -3.61 -13.08 8.43
CA PRO A 142 -3.68 -14.30 7.63
C PRO A 142 -5.09 -14.62 7.15
N GLY A 143 -5.16 -15.28 6.00
CA GLY A 143 -6.35 -15.90 5.45
C GLY A 143 -7.09 -15.05 4.41
N TYR A 144 -7.99 -15.72 3.70
CA TYR A 144 -8.89 -15.10 2.73
C TYR A 144 -9.88 -14.18 3.44
N LEU A 145 -10.00 -12.96 2.94
CA LEU A 145 -10.98 -11.97 3.39
C LEU A 145 -11.88 -11.56 2.24
N THR A 146 -13.19 -11.53 2.45
CA THR A 146 -14.14 -10.89 1.53
C THR A 146 -13.94 -9.38 1.55
N ALA A 147 -14.47 -8.66 0.55
CA ALA A 147 -14.39 -7.19 0.52
C ALA A 147 -14.95 -6.54 1.80
N LYS A 148 -16.08 -7.07 2.31
CA LYS A 148 -16.71 -6.61 3.55
C LYS A 148 -15.79 -6.79 4.78
N GLN A 149 -14.99 -7.85 4.79
CA GLN A 149 -14.04 -8.13 5.88
C GLN A 149 -12.74 -7.35 5.73
N LEU A 150 -12.25 -7.18 4.49
CA LEU A 150 -10.98 -6.51 4.24
C LEU A 150 -11.07 -4.99 4.46
N LEU A 151 -12.18 -4.34 4.05
CA LEU A 151 -12.28 -2.88 4.14
C LEU A 151 -12.07 -2.32 5.55
N PRO A 152 -12.68 -2.86 6.62
CA PRO A 152 -12.39 -2.40 7.97
C PRO A 152 -10.93 -2.67 8.39
N VAL A 153 -10.30 -3.75 7.92
CA VAL A 153 -8.86 -4.00 8.20
C VAL A 153 -7.99 -2.94 7.54
N LEU A 154 -8.27 -2.61 6.27
CA LEU A 154 -7.56 -1.54 5.56
C LEU A 154 -7.67 -0.20 6.30
N LYS A 155 -8.88 0.16 6.75
CA LYS A 155 -9.11 1.38 7.53
C LYS A 155 -8.36 1.37 8.85
N TYR A 156 -8.42 0.27 9.60
CA TYR A 156 -7.75 0.12 10.88
C TYR A 156 -6.26 0.44 10.81
N PHE A 157 -5.60 0.00 9.74
CA PHE A 157 -4.18 0.27 9.54
C PHE A 157 -3.91 1.63 8.89
N SER A 158 -4.64 2.01 7.82
CA SER A 158 -4.35 3.26 7.10
C SER A 158 -4.64 4.53 7.90
N GLU A 159 -5.65 4.47 8.78
CA GLU A 159 -6.09 5.59 9.63
C GLU A 159 -5.41 5.58 11.00
N ASP A 160 -4.36 4.80 11.20
CA ASP A 160 -3.58 4.67 12.43
C ASP A 160 -4.38 4.25 13.68
N ILE A 161 -5.57 3.67 13.48
CA ILE A 161 -6.46 3.25 14.58
C ILE A 161 -5.76 2.19 15.46
N TYR A 162 -4.94 1.32 14.84
CA TYR A 162 -4.16 0.29 15.54
C TYR A 162 -3.21 0.86 16.60
N LYS A 163 -2.82 2.12 16.52
CA LYS A 163 -1.94 2.78 17.49
C LYS A 163 -2.65 3.10 18.82
N THR A 164 -3.98 3.24 18.77
CA THR A 164 -4.76 3.75 19.90
C THR A 164 -5.88 2.82 20.36
N LYS A 165 -6.29 1.87 19.53
CA LYS A 165 -7.44 0.99 19.79
C LYS A 165 -7.12 -0.45 19.39
N LYS A 166 -7.57 -1.41 20.21
CA LYS A 166 -7.49 -2.83 19.87
C LYS A 166 -8.48 -3.18 18.76
N TRP A 167 -8.14 -4.18 17.97
CA TRP A 167 -8.95 -4.63 16.84
C TRP A 167 -10.38 -5.02 17.24
N GLU A 168 -10.54 -5.75 18.34
CA GLU A 168 -11.83 -6.21 18.84
C GLU A 168 -12.76 -5.04 19.22
N ASP A 169 -12.20 -3.99 19.82
CA ASP A 169 -12.96 -2.80 20.22
C ASP A 169 -13.36 -1.97 18.99
N TYR A 170 -12.45 -1.84 18.03
CA TYR A 170 -12.74 -1.20 16.76
C TYR A 170 -13.85 -1.92 15.97
N LEU A 171 -13.84 -3.27 15.95
CA LEU A 171 -14.88 -4.04 15.28
C LEU A 171 -16.24 -3.86 15.94
N LYS A 172 -16.33 -3.91 17.27
CA LYS A 172 -17.61 -3.72 17.99
C LYS A 172 -18.26 -2.39 17.63
N GLU A 173 -17.50 -1.31 17.56
CA GLU A 173 -18.02 0.02 17.21
C GLU A 173 -18.49 0.11 15.74
N ASN A 174 -17.85 -0.64 14.83
CA ASN A 174 -18.20 -0.60 13.41
C ASN A 174 -19.30 -1.58 13.01
N LEU A 175 -19.53 -2.65 13.78
CA LEU A 175 -20.62 -3.60 13.58
C LEU A 175 -21.95 -3.13 14.21
N SER A 176 -21.90 -2.16 15.12
CA SER A 176 -23.06 -1.58 15.80
C SER A 176 -23.68 -0.39 15.06
N ARG A 177 -23.14 -0.01 13.89
CA ARG A 177 -23.64 1.02 12.97
C ARG A 177 -24.18 0.42 11.67
#